data_ce30cf3909248c88325dbad62668c07b
#
_entry.id   ce30cf3909248c88325dbad62668c07b
#
_cell.length_a   1.000
_cell.length_b   1.000
_cell.length_c   1.000
_cell.angle_alpha   90.00
_cell.angle_beta   90.00
_cell.angle_gamma   90.00
#
_symmetry.space_group_name_H-M   'P 1'
#
loop_
_entity.id
_entity.type
_entity.pdbx_description
1 polymer ?
#
loop_
_entity_poly.entity_id
_entity_poly.type
_entity_poly.pdbx_seq_one_letter_code
_entity_poly.pdbx_strand_id
1 'polypeptide(L)'
;MNINTKLLHAYPVICRETGASSIPKFQASTFHQSDVFKHEGYQYTRFGNPTITAVEECIKSLEDASYGLAFSSGVAAINAVLFLLSSGDHLVLGKNIYGGTYQTVHEFLIRFGIECTFVDESHVSAWEAAIQPNTKMFYLETPSNPLLTITDLEAVTKIAKTHQLLVACDNTFMTPLGQETLPLGIDIVIHSGTKFINGHSDVIAGLIATNDEALYQQLKIHQKALGGILAVEEGWLLLRGVKTMGLRMEKSILNAQTMAEYLQQKPQIKQVYYPGLATHRGYETHQKQAKNGGAVLSFELASEEHVHQLFENCQLPIVAVSLGGVESILSLPWCMSHASMPEEERLKMGVTPTLVRLSCGIEDIEDLIADFEQALQS
;
A
#
# COMPACT_ATOMS: atom_id res chain seq x y z
N MET A 1 12.10 -14.03 15.20
CA MET A 1 12.77 -14.30 13.89
C MET A 1 13.04 -12.96 13.21
N ASN A 2 14.15 -12.82 12.49
CA ASN A 2 14.38 -11.68 11.63
C ASN A 2 13.46 -11.73 10.41
N ILE A 3 13.17 -10.57 9.81
CA ILE A 3 12.13 -10.42 8.79
C ILE A 3 12.29 -11.39 7.60
N ASN A 4 13.50 -11.57 7.05
CA ASN A 4 13.73 -12.50 5.93
C ASN A 4 13.45 -13.97 6.29
N THR A 5 13.62 -14.35 7.56
CA THR A 5 13.23 -15.68 8.05
C THR A 5 11.72 -15.78 8.25
N LYS A 6 11.06 -14.70 8.70
CA LYS A 6 9.59 -14.63 8.79
C LYS A 6 8.92 -14.84 7.43
N LEU A 7 9.45 -14.24 6.36
CA LEU A 7 8.95 -14.42 4.98
C LEU A 7 8.88 -15.88 4.53
N LEU A 8 9.66 -16.77 5.17
CA LEU A 8 9.77 -18.18 4.81
C LEU A 8 9.12 -19.14 5.81
N HIS A 9 8.99 -18.76 7.09
CA HIS A 9 8.73 -19.72 8.15
C HIS A 9 7.70 -19.28 9.20
N ALA A 10 7.26 -18.01 9.21
CA ALA A 10 6.43 -17.49 10.28
C ALA A 10 4.91 -17.71 10.09
N TYR A 11 4.52 -18.46 9.07
CA TYR A 11 3.16 -18.82 8.74
C TYR A 11 3.09 -20.27 8.24
N PRO A 12 1.92 -20.90 8.06
CA PRO A 12 1.83 -22.25 7.55
C PRO A 12 2.42 -22.39 6.16
N VAL A 13 3.57 -23.07 6.03
CA VAL A 13 4.29 -23.30 4.74
C VAL A 13 4.38 -24.76 4.38
N ILE A 14 4.01 -25.66 5.30
CA ILE A 14 4.04 -27.12 5.12
C ILE A 14 2.64 -27.68 5.32
N CYS A 15 2.19 -28.53 4.41
CA CYS A 15 0.98 -29.32 4.60
C CYS A 15 1.24 -30.42 5.65
N ARG A 16 0.60 -30.33 6.82
CA ARG A 16 0.81 -31.30 7.91
C ARG A 16 0.31 -32.70 7.58
N GLU A 17 -0.68 -32.82 6.70
CA GLU A 17 -1.26 -34.13 6.33
C GLU A 17 -0.38 -34.90 5.36
N THR A 18 0.27 -34.22 4.42
CA THR A 18 1.01 -34.85 3.33
C THR A 18 2.53 -34.64 3.44
N GLY A 19 2.98 -33.72 4.29
CA GLY A 19 4.39 -33.31 4.37
C GLY A 19 4.85 -32.46 3.17
N ALA A 20 3.94 -32.04 2.28
CA ALA A 20 4.29 -31.18 1.16
C ALA A 20 4.86 -29.84 1.66
N SER A 21 5.97 -29.39 1.04
CA SER A 21 6.66 -28.12 1.36
C SER A 21 5.95 -26.87 0.83
N SER A 22 4.70 -27.01 0.43
CA SER A 22 3.78 -25.93 0.07
C SER A 22 2.39 -26.29 0.58
N ILE A 23 1.63 -25.29 1.00
CA ILE A 23 0.24 -25.52 1.41
C ILE A 23 -0.62 -25.87 0.19
N PRO A 24 -1.64 -26.74 0.34
CA PRO A 24 -2.60 -27.02 -0.72
C PRO A 24 -3.47 -25.81 -1.06
N LYS A 25 -3.95 -25.78 -2.31
CA LYS A 25 -5.05 -24.91 -2.74
C LYS A 25 -6.37 -25.60 -2.38
N PHE A 26 -7.07 -25.10 -1.38
CA PHE A 26 -8.39 -25.63 -0.99
C PHE A 26 -9.48 -24.98 -1.84
N GLN A 27 -9.61 -25.43 -3.08
CA GLN A 27 -10.60 -24.89 -4.04
C GLN A 27 -12.01 -25.46 -3.76
N ALA A 28 -12.56 -25.10 -2.60
CA ALA A 28 -13.87 -25.52 -2.17
C ALA A 28 -14.70 -24.32 -1.71
N SER A 29 -15.98 -24.25 -2.08
CA SER A 29 -16.91 -23.22 -1.55
C SER A 29 -17.47 -23.63 -0.19
N THR A 30 -17.66 -24.93 0.07
CA THR A 30 -18.28 -25.46 1.28
C THR A 30 -17.47 -26.62 1.86
N PHE A 31 -17.58 -26.82 3.17
CA PHE A 31 -16.89 -27.87 3.91
C PHE A 31 -17.91 -28.72 4.68
N HIS A 32 -17.72 -30.04 4.68
CA HIS A 32 -18.57 -30.96 5.42
C HIS A 32 -18.52 -30.68 6.92
N GLN A 33 -19.70 -30.68 7.55
CA GLN A 33 -19.84 -30.54 9.01
C GLN A 33 -20.17 -31.90 9.61
N SER A 34 -19.34 -32.39 10.50
CA SER A 34 -19.53 -33.67 11.19
C SER A 34 -20.67 -33.59 12.23
N ASP A 35 -20.91 -32.41 12.78
CA ASP A 35 -21.96 -32.13 13.76
C ASP A 35 -22.62 -30.78 13.41
N VAL A 36 -23.94 -30.78 13.25
CA VAL A 36 -24.73 -29.58 12.91
C VAL A 36 -24.90 -28.63 14.09
N PHE A 37 -24.65 -29.10 15.31
CA PHE A 37 -24.77 -28.31 16.53
C PHE A 37 -23.41 -27.78 17.04
N LYS A 38 -22.30 -28.31 16.51
CA LYS A 38 -20.94 -27.88 16.83
C LYS A 38 -20.23 -27.43 15.58
N HIS A 39 -20.03 -26.14 15.50
CA HIS A 39 -19.31 -25.54 14.37
C HIS A 39 -17.79 -25.61 14.65
N GLU A 40 -17.14 -26.65 14.16
CA GLU A 40 -15.70 -26.84 14.25
C GLU A 40 -15.07 -26.69 12.85
N GLY A 41 -13.98 -25.92 12.75
CA GLY A 41 -13.24 -25.73 11.50
C GLY A 41 -13.93 -24.84 10.47
N TYR A 42 -13.69 -25.14 9.19
CA TYR A 42 -14.21 -24.37 8.07
C TYR A 42 -15.62 -24.83 7.70
N GLN A 43 -16.46 -23.88 7.29
CA GLN A 43 -17.84 -24.15 6.88
C GLN A 43 -18.08 -23.76 5.43
N TYR A 44 -17.65 -22.55 5.08
CA TYR A 44 -17.85 -21.90 3.79
C TYR A 44 -16.72 -20.93 3.52
N THR A 45 -16.16 -20.95 2.30
CA THR A 45 -14.95 -20.18 1.97
C THR A 45 -15.10 -18.68 2.21
N ARG A 46 -16.28 -18.09 2.03
CA ARG A 46 -16.51 -16.68 2.35
C ARG A 46 -16.33 -16.35 3.84
N PHE A 47 -16.42 -17.33 4.72
CA PHE A 47 -16.22 -17.20 6.17
C PHE A 47 -14.79 -17.56 6.60
N GLY A 48 -14.10 -18.35 5.80
CA GLY A 48 -12.75 -18.80 6.01
C GLY A 48 -12.38 -19.98 5.10
N ASN A 49 -11.09 -20.06 4.75
CA ASN A 49 -10.55 -21.12 3.89
C ASN A 49 -9.11 -21.39 4.33
N PRO A 50 -8.63 -22.65 4.38
CA PRO A 50 -7.29 -22.95 4.87
C PRO A 50 -6.16 -22.23 4.12
N THR A 51 -6.28 -22.07 2.80
CA THR A 51 -5.30 -21.33 1.98
C THR A 51 -5.30 -19.83 2.34
N ILE A 52 -6.49 -19.25 2.53
CA ILE A 52 -6.63 -17.83 2.87
C ILE A 52 -6.17 -17.58 4.31
N THR A 53 -6.48 -18.48 5.25
CA THR A 53 -5.96 -18.40 6.62
C THR A 53 -4.43 -18.34 6.66
N ALA A 54 -3.74 -19.07 5.76
CA ALA A 54 -2.29 -18.97 5.67
C ALA A 54 -1.81 -17.58 5.21
N VAL A 55 -2.56 -16.89 4.34
CA VAL A 55 -2.29 -15.49 3.95
C VAL A 55 -2.53 -14.56 5.14
N GLU A 56 -3.63 -14.74 5.88
CA GLU A 56 -3.96 -13.95 7.06
C GLU A 56 -2.89 -14.11 8.16
N GLU A 57 -2.42 -15.34 8.41
CA GLU A 57 -1.30 -15.59 9.33
C GLU A 57 0.03 -15.03 8.82
N CYS A 58 0.23 -14.99 7.49
CA CYS A 58 1.42 -14.40 6.89
C CYS A 58 1.49 -12.89 7.18
N ILE A 59 0.45 -12.11 6.83
CA ILE A 59 0.47 -10.66 7.08
C ILE A 59 0.52 -10.32 8.56
N LYS A 60 -0.24 -11.04 9.40
CA LYS A 60 -0.15 -10.95 10.85
C LYS A 60 1.30 -11.08 11.34
N SER A 61 2.03 -12.06 10.83
CA SER A 61 3.41 -12.35 11.22
C SER A 61 4.40 -11.30 10.72
N LEU A 62 4.19 -10.77 9.51
CA LEU A 62 5.05 -9.75 8.92
C LEU A 62 4.92 -8.40 9.63
N GLU A 63 3.72 -8.05 10.09
CA GLU A 63 3.45 -6.83 10.84
C GLU A 63 3.65 -6.97 12.36
N ASP A 64 4.07 -8.15 12.85
CA ASP A 64 4.12 -8.47 14.29
C ASP A 64 2.77 -8.16 15.00
N ALA A 65 1.68 -8.42 14.29
CA ALA A 65 0.32 -8.17 14.75
C ALA A 65 -0.30 -9.37 15.46
N SER A 66 -1.40 -9.12 16.18
CA SER A 66 -2.22 -10.16 16.80
C SER A 66 -3.20 -10.80 15.82
N TYR A 67 -3.63 -10.03 14.80
CA TYR A 67 -4.66 -10.43 13.83
C TYR A 67 -4.29 -9.97 12.42
N GLY A 68 -4.65 -10.79 11.42
CA GLY A 68 -4.51 -10.49 9.99
C GLY A 68 -5.76 -10.85 9.23
N LEU A 69 -6.06 -10.12 8.16
CA LEU A 69 -7.19 -10.36 7.25
C LEU A 69 -6.75 -10.18 5.79
N ALA A 70 -7.33 -10.98 4.90
CA ALA A 70 -7.07 -10.93 3.46
C ALA A 70 -8.34 -10.62 2.66
N PHE A 71 -8.22 -9.71 1.70
CA PHE A 71 -9.31 -9.19 0.88
C PHE A 71 -9.01 -9.35 -0.61
N SER A 72 -10.05 -9.30 -1.44
CA SER A 72 -9.96 -9.43 -2.91
C SER A 72 -9.19 -8.30 -3.60
N SER A 73 -8.96 -7.17 -2.93
CA SER A 73 -8.18 -6.05 -3.44
C SER A 73 -7.78 -5.10 -2.31
N GLY A 74 -6.77 -4.24 -2.57
CA GLY A 74 -6.43 -3.14 -1.65
C GLY A 74 -7.64 -2.26 -1.34
N VAL A 75 -8.44 -1.90 -2.36
CA VAL A 75 -9.67 -1.10 -2.18
C VAL A 75 -10.70 -1.85 -1.32
N ALA A 76 -10.84 -3.16 -1.44
CA ALA A 76 -11.73 -3.94 -0.58
C ALA A 76 -11.28 -3.91 0.89
N ALA A 77 -9.97 -3.94 1.15
CA ALA A 77 -9.41 -3.76 2.49
C ALA A 77 -9.66 -2.34 3.02
N ILE A 78 -9.38 -1.30 2.21
CA ILE A 78 -9.65 0.10 2.55
C ILE A 78 -11.13 0.29 2.89
N ASN A 79 -12.03 -0.20 2.03
CA ASN A 79 -13.47 -0.08 2.26
C ASN A 79 -13.91 -0.76 3.55
N ALA A 80 -13.36 -1.94 3.87
CA ALA A 80 -13.67 -2.62 5.13
C ALA A 80 -13.30 -1.77 6.35
N VAL A 81 -12.20 -1.00 6.27
CA VAL A 81 -11.79 -0.07 7.32
C VAL A 81 -12.69 1.16 7.37
N LEU A 82 -12.98 1.78 6.22
CA LEU A 82 -13.82 2.97 6.15
C LEU A 82 -15.27 2.71 6.59
N PHE A 83 -15.79 1.50 6.40
CA PHE A 83 -17.09 1.07 6.90
C PHE A 83 -17.15 0.82 8.42
N LEU A 84 -16.06 1.01 9.17
CA LEU A 84 -16.12 1.15 10.63
C LEU A 84 -16.81 2.45 11.05
N LEU A 85 -16.90 3.42 10.15
CA LEU A 85 -17.59 4.69 10.36
C LEU A 85 -19.10 4.54 10.11
N SER A 86 -19.88 5.32 10.84
CA SER A 86 -21.33 5.39 10.74
C SER A 86 -21.78 6.75 10.19
N SER A 87 -23.03 6.83 9.76
CA SER A 87 -23.63 8.13 9.36
C SER A 87 -23.51 9.16 10.47
N GLY A 88 -23.03 10.34 10.12
CA GLY A 88 -22.74 11.43 11.06
C GLY A 88 -21.33 11.43 11.63
N ASP A 89 -20.52 10.40 11.39
CA ASP A 89 -19.12 10.39 11.76
C ASP A 89 -18.28 11.24 10.79
N HIS A 90 -17.15 11.74 11.28
CA HIS A 90 -16.19 12.52 10.52
C HIS A 90 -14.84 11.80 10.41
N LEU A 91 -14.26 11.85 9.21
CA LEU A 91 -12.98 11.26 8.82
C LEU A 91 -12.00 12.37 8.40
N VAL A 92 -10.77 12.32 8.88
CA VAL A 92 -9.68 13.20 8.40
C VAL A 92 -8.69 12.35 7.61
N LEU A 93 -8.32 12.83 6.42
CA LEU A 93 -7.39 12.15 5.50
C LEU A 93 -6.31 13.12 4.99
N GLY A 94 -5.15 12.60 4.60
CA GLY A 94 -4.20 13.35 3.79
C GLY A 94 -4.79 13.72 2.42
N LYS A 95 -4.40 14.85 1.86
CA LYS A 95 -4.87 15.27 0.53
C LYS A 95 -4.26 14.42 -0.60
N ASN A 96 -3.01 13.94 -0.41
CA ASN A 96 -2.34 13.07 -1.37
C ASN A 96 -2.54 11.62 -0.95
N ILE A 97 -3.66 11.04 -1.31
CA ILE A 97 -3.99 9.63 -1.05
C ILE A 97 -4.23 8.89 -2.35
N TYR A 98 -4.19 7.57 -2.27
CA TYR A 98 -4.50 6.71 -3.40
C TYR A 98 -5.85 7.09 -4.06
N GLY A 99 -5.87 7.19 -5.40
CA GLY A 99 -7.06 7.59 -6.15
C GLY A 99 -8.30 6.74 -5.88
N GLY A 100 -8.15 5.44 -5.58
CA GLY A 100 -9.25 4.57 -5.19
C GLY A 100 -9.86 4.94 -3.82
N THR A 101 -9.05 5.37 -2.86
CA THR A 101 -9.50 5.90 -1.57
C THR A 101 -10.25 7.22 -1.76
N TYR A 102 -9.67 8.13 -2.54
CA TYR A 102 -10.31 9.39 -2.91
C TYR A 102 -11.68 9.15 -3.55
N GLN A 103 -11.77 8.24 -4.53
CA GLN A 103 -13.02 7.89 -5.19
C GLN A 103 -14.03 7.29 -4.20
N THR A 104 -13.61 6.40 -3.31
CA THR A 104 -14.49 5.83 -2.27
C THR A 104 -15.10 6.92 -1.39
N VAL A 105 -14.29 7.90 -0.97
CA VAL A 105 -14.77 9.02 -0.15
C VAL A 105 -15.82 9.83 -0.90
N HIS A 106 -15.53 10.27 -2.12
CA HIS A 106 -16.39 11.18 -2.87
C HIS A 106 -17.64 10.51 -3.44
N GLU A 107 -17.54 9.23 -3.87
CA GLU A 107 -18.67 8.56 -4.51
C GLU A 107 -19.56 7.81 -3.52
N PHE A 108 -19.03 7.39 -2.38
CA PHE A 108 -19.76 6.53 -1.46
C PHE A 108 -19.92 7.13 -0.05
N LEU A 109 -18.83 7.48 0.66
CA LEU A 109 -18.93 7.87 2.07
C LEU A 109 -19.84 9.08 2.28
N ILE A 110 -19.70 10.11 1.44
CA ILE A 110 -20.54 11.31 1.51
C ILE A 110 -22.02 10.96 1.35
N ARG A 111 -22.36 10.03 0.46
CA ARG A 111 -23.74 9.57 0.23
C ARG A 111 -24.33 8.81 1.43
N PHE A 112 -23.47 8.20 2.25
CA PHE A 112 -23.86 7.54 3.49
C PHE A 112 -23.81 8.45 4.72
N GLY A 113 -23.63 9.76 4.52
CA GLY A 113 -23.65 10.75 5.57
C GLY A 113 -22.39 10.76 6.43
N ILE A 114 -21.25 10.28 5.90
CA ILE A 114 -19.95 10.38 6.56
C ILE A 114 -19.29 11.67 6.06
N GLU A 115 -18.85 12.50 6.99
CA GLU A 115 -18.17 13.75 6.70
C GLU A 115 -16.66 13.51 6.56
N CYS A 116 -16.00 14.24 5.64
CA CYS A 116 -14.59 14.06 5.36
C CYS A 116 -13.86 15.40 5.22
N THR A 117 -12.68 15.51 5.85
CA THR A 117 -11.77 16.65 5.67
C THR A 117 -10.40 16.15 5.18
N PHE A 118 -9.96 16.75 4.07
CA PHE A 118 -8.61 16.51 3.53
C PHE A 118 -7.65 17.58 4.06
N VAL A 119 -6.48 17.13 4.55
CA VAL A 119 -5.45 18.02 5.13
C VAL A 119 -4.15 17.91 4.37
N ASP A 120 -3.29 18.92 4.49
CA ASP A 120 -1.89 18.78 4.07
C ASP A 120 -1.18 17.89 5.08
N GLU A 121 -0.99 16.65 4.69
CA GLU A 121 -0.48 15.57 5.55
C GLU A 121 0.95 15.81 6.04
N SER A 122 1.70 16.70 5.40
CA SER A 122 3.06 17.07 5.82
C SER A 122 3.10 18.00 7.04
N HIS A 123 1.95 18.56 7.46
CA HIS A 123 1.84 19.46 8.58
C HIS A 123 1.03 18.82 9.71
N VAL A 124 1.68 18.44 10.78
CA VAL A 124 1.06 17.82 11.97
C VAL A 124 -0.09 18.69 12.52
N SER A 125 0.07 20.02 12.55
CA SER A 125 -0.95 20.96 13.03
C SER A 125 -2.23 20.97 12.17
N ALA A 126 -2.14 20.59 10.89
CA ALA A 126 -3.32 20.52 10.04
C ALA A 126 -4.26 19.36 10.42
N TRP A 127 -3.71 18.26 10.91
CA TRP A 127 -4.48 17.14 11.43
C TRP A 127 -5.27 17.53 12.68
N GLU A 128 -4.61 18.20 13.62
CA GLU A 128 -5.25 18.66 14.86
C GLU A 128 -6.34 19.70 14.59
N ALA A 129 -6.06 20.68 13.71
CA ALA A 129 -6.99 21.72 13.33
C ALA A 129 -8.25 21.20 12.60
N ALA A 130 -8.16 20.02 11.97
CA ALA A 130 -9.28 19.40 11.26
C ALA A 130 -10.23 18.60 12.18
N ILE A 131 -9.88 18.42 13.46
CA ILE A 131 -10.70 17.64 14.39
C ILE A 131 -12.01 18.37 14.68
N GLN A 132 -13.11 17.65 14.53
CA GLN A 132 -14.49 18.07 14.83
C GLN A 132 -15.04 17.21 15.97
N PRO A 133 -16.15 17.62 16.63
CA PRO A 133 -16.74 16.83 17.72
C PRO A 133 -17.16 15.40 17.34
N ASN A 134 -17.47 15.18 16.05
CA ASN A 134 -17.85 13.90 15.46
C ASN A 134 -16.71 13.19 14.74
N THR A 135 -15.47 13.66 14.84
CA THR A 135 -14.30 12.95 14.25
C THR A 135 -14.12 11.61 14.94
N LYS A 136 -13.93 10.55 14.16
CA LYS A 136 -13.74 9.18 14.64
C LYS A 136 -12.45 8.55 14.16
N MET A 137 -11.94 8.96 12.99
CA MET A 137 -10.79 8.29 12.38
C MET A 137 -9.85 9.28 11.69
N PHE A 138 -8.56 9.01 11.80
CA PHE A 138 -7.53 9.49 10.88
C PHE A 138 -7.13 8.38 9.93
N TYR A 139 -7.11 8.68 8.64
CA TYR A 139 -6.62 7.77 7.60
C TYR A 139 -5.33 8.34 6.99
N LEU A 140 -4.24 7.61 7.16
CA LEU A 140 -2.89 8.02 6.78
C LEU A 140 -2.40 7.18 5.59
N GLU A 141 -1.58 7.79 4.74
CA GLU A 141 -0.79 7.11 3.71
C GLU A 141 0.57 7.79 3.67
N THR A 142 1.64 7.06 3.96
CA THR A 142 3.00 7.64 3.99
C THR A 142 4.08 6.61 3.68
N PRO A 143 4.98 6.89 2.70
CA PRO A 143 4.95 8.01 1.75
C PRO A 143 3.70 7.98 0.87
N SER A 144 3.13 9.16 0.57
CA SER A 144 1.88 9.25 -0.19
C SER A 144 2.10 9.12 -1.71
N ASN A 145 1.06 8.78 -2.45
CA ASN A 145 1.10 8.65 -3.92
C ASN A 145 0.49 9.88 -4.59
N PRO A 146 1.15 10.56 -5.56
CA PRO A 146 2.41 10.16 -6.20
C PRO A 146 3.64 10.95 -5.72
N LEU A 147 3.49 11.98 -4.90
CA LEU A 147 4.56 12.93 -4.54
C LEU A 147 5.45 12.44 -3.39
N LEU A 148 5.16 11.28 -2.83
CA LEU A 148 5.90 10.68 -1.73
C LEU A 148 6.00 11.60 -0.50
N THR A 149 4.94 12.37 -0.26
CA THR A 149 4.84 13.25 0.92
C THR A 149 4.89 12.43 2.20
N ILE A 150 5.62 12.93 3.18
CA ILE A 150 5.83 12.24 4.46
C ILE A 150 4.90 12.82 5.52
N THR A 151 4.12 11.95 6.16
CA THR A 151 3.38 12.23 7.38
C THR A 151 4.20 11.78 8.58
N ASP A 152 4.33 12.61 9.60
CA ASP A 152 4.93 12.23 10.89
C ASP A 152 3.94 11.32 11.65
N LEU A 153 4.14 10.00 11.53
CA LEU A 153 3.23 9.00 12.09
C LEU A 153 3.12 9.10 13.61
N GLU A 154 4.25 9.27 14.30
CA GLU A 154 4.26 9.33 15.76
C GLU A 154 3.53 10.57 16.26
N ALA A 155 3.83 11.74 15.69
CA ALA A 155 3.21 12.99 16.10
C ALA A 155 1.69 13.01 15.81
N VAL A 156 1.27 12.58 14.62
CA VAL A 156 -0.15 12.54 14.23
C VAL A 156 -0.92 11.50 15.07
N THR A 157 -0.34 10.32 15.29
CA THR A 157 -0.94 9.29 16.11
C THR A 157 -1.12 9.75 17.57
N LYS A 158 -0.15 10.49 18.13
CA LYS A 158 -0.25 11.05 19.46
C LYS A 158 -1.43 12.02 19.61
N ILE A 159 -1.66 12.87 18.60
CA ILE A 159 -2.85 13.74 18.54
C ILE A 159 -4.11 12.88 18.51
N ALA A 160 -4.19 11.91 17.59
CA ALA A 160 -5.35 11.03 17.47
C ALA A 160 -5.70 10.34 18.80
N LYS A 161 -4.70 9.79 19.50
CA LYS A 161 -4.90 9.12 20.79
C LYS A 161 -5.39 10.05 21.88
N THR A 162 -4.92 11.32 21.91
CA THR A 162 -5.42 12.33 22.85
C THR A 162 -6.91 12.59 22.67
N HIS A 163 -7.39 12.49 21.44
CA HIS A 163 -8.80 12.68 21.07
C HIS A 163 -9.58 11.36 20.94
N GLN A 164 -8.99 10.22 21.31
CA GLN A 164 -9.60 8.88 21.22
C GLN A 164 -10.06 8.51 19.80
N LEU A 165 -9.31 8.96 18.80
CA LEU A 165 -9.56 8.67 17.40
C LEU A 165 -8.87 7.37 16.99
N LEU A 166 -9.53 6.62 16.11
CA LEU A 166 -8.94 5.47 15.42
C LEU A 166 -7.93 5.95 14.36
N VAL A 167 -6.82 5.25 14.23
CA VAL A 167 -5.81 5.57 13.21
C VAL A 167 -5.58 4.36 12.30
N ALA A 168 -5.91 4.54 11.02
CA ALA A 168 -5.60 3.59 9.97
C ALA A 168 -4.47 4.12 9.09
N CYS A 169 -3.54 3.25 8.69
CA CYS A 169 -2.42 3.62 7.82
C CYS A 169 -2.30 2.65 6.65
N ASP A 170 -2.34 3.19 5.43
CA ASP A 170 -1.94 2.45 4.23
C ASP A 170 -0.41 2.47 4.12
N ASN A 171 0.21 1.32 4.38
CA ASN A 171 1.67 1.13 4.37
C ASN A 171 2.14 0.38 3.11
N THR A 172 1.38 0.46 2.03
CA THR A 172 1.63 -0.29 0.79
C THR A 172 3.01 0.02 0.19
N PHE A 173 3.45 1.30 0.18
CA PHE A 173 4.71 1.70 -0.44
C PHE A 173 5.93 1.20 0.32
N MET A 174 5.87 1.26 1.64
CA MET A 174 7.01 0.86 2.47
C MET A 174 7.03 -0.62 2.80
N THR A 175 5.88 -1.28 2.80
CA THR A 175 5.74 -2.67 3.22
C THR A 175 6.17 -2.91 4.68
N PRO A 176 5.94 -4.08 5.28
CA PRO A 176 6.46 -4.39 6.62
C PRO A 176 8.01 -4.39 6.70
N LEU A 177 8.69 -4.48 5.54
CA LEU A 177 10.15 -4.48 5.50
C LEU A 177 10.75 -3.08 5.66
N GLY A 178 10.08 -2.06 5.12
CA GLY A 178 10.55 -0.68 5.12
C GLY A 178 10.05 0.15 6.28
N GLN A 179 8.83 -0.11 6.78
CA GLN A 179 8.24 0.70 7.85
C GLN A 179 7.32 -0.14 8.75
N GLU A 180 7.58 -0.09 10.06
CA GLU A 180 6.77 -0.74 11.09
C GLU A 180 5.84 0.29 11.71
N THR A 181 4.54 0.22 11.39
CA THR A 181 3.60 1.27 11.77
C THR A 181 2.84 1.00 13.07
N LEU A 182 2.54 -0.27 13.40
CA LEU A 182 1.86 -0.62 14.65
C LEU A 182 2.59 -0.12 15.92
N PRO A 183 3.94 -0.24 16.03
CA PRO A 183 4.66 0.29 17.19
C PRO A 183 4.56 1.81 17.34
N LEU A 184 4.25 2.54 16.27
CA LEU A 184 4.04 3.99 16.28
C LEU A 184 2.62 4.40 16.72
N GLY A 185 1.80 3.40 17.13
CA GLY A 185 0.46 3.61 17.68
C GLY A 185 -0.67 3.56 16.65
N ILE A 186 -0.39 3.13 15.42
CA ILE A 186 -1.42 2.84 14.40
C ILE A 186 -2.29 1.67 14.89
N ASP A 187 -3.61 1.77 14.71
CA ASP A 187 -4.55 0.73 15.11
C ASP A 187 -4.76 -0.31 14.02
N ILE A 188 -4.78 0.15 12.76
CA ILE A 188 -5.04 -0.69 11.59
C ILE A 188 -4.01 -0.37 10.51
N VAL A 189 -3.26 -1.40 10.09
CA VAL A 189 -2.34 -1.32 8.95
C VAL A 189 -2.99 -1.95 7.73
N ILE A 190 -2.92 -1.26 6.61
CA ILE A 190 -3.49 -1.69 5.33
C ILE A 190 -2.36 -1.88 4.32
N HIS A 191 -2.45 -2.91 3.48
CA HIS A 191 -1.60 -3.09 2.33
C HIS A 191 -2.39 -3.50 1.10
N SER A 192 -2.06 -2.94 -0.04
CA SER A 192 -2.34 -3.58 -1.30
C SER A 192 -1.35 -4.73 -1.52
N GLY A 193 -1.79 -5.96 -1.29
CA GLY A 193 -0.98 -7.16 -1.54
C GLY A 193 -0.61 -7.33 -3.02
N THR A 194 -1.36 -6.68 -3.92
CA THR A 194 -1.13 -6.55 -5.36
C THR A 194 0.27 -6.03 -5.70
N LYS A 195 0.86 -5.19 -4.82
CA LYS A 195 2.10 -4.46 -5.05
C LYS A 195 3.32 -5.30 -4.64
N PHE A 196 4.25 -4.72 -3.93
CA PHE A 196 5.52 -5.34 -3.53
C PHE A 196 5.37 -6.67 -2.77
N ILE A 197 4.28 -6.87 -2.01
CA ILE A 197 4.09 -8.11 -1.26
C ILE A 197 3.98 -9.31 -2.21
N ASN A 198 3.15 -9.22 -3.24
CA ASN A 198 3.12 -10.21 -4.31
C ASN A 198 4.31 -10.06 -5.26
N GLY A 199 4.50 -8.88 -5.84
CA GLY A 199 5.65 -8.47 -6.62
C GLY A 199 5.76 -9.03 -8.04
N HIS A 200 4.73 -9.68 -8.58
CA HIS A 200 4.78 -10.35 -9.89
C HIS A 200 3.69 -9.90 -10.86
N SER A 201 2.98 -8.82 -10.58
CA SER A 201 1.96 -8.20 -11.43
C SER A 201 0.83 -9.15 -11.89
N ASP A 202 0.59 -10.24 -11.15
CA ASP A 202 -0.33 -11.34 -11.49
C ASP A 202 -1.42 -11.60 -10.44
N VAL A 203 -1.46 -10.81 -9.33
CA VAL A 203 -2.41 -10.95 -8.22
C VAL A 203 -3.03 -9.61 -7.87
N ILE A 204 -4.32 -9.63 -7.56
CA ILE A 204 -5.01 -8.51 -6.90
C ILE A 204 -5.41 -8.97 -5.50
N ALA A 205 -4.88 -8.29 -4.47
CA ALA A 205 -5.14 -8.62 -3.07
C ALA A 205 -5.08 -7.38 -2.16
N GLY A 206 -5.83 -7.42 -1.07
CA GLY A 206 -5.73 -6.46 0.03
C GLY A 206 -5.44 -7.20 1.34
N LEU A 207 -4.69 -6.57 2.23
CA LEU A 207 -4.30 -7.16 3.50
C LEU A 207 -4.49 -6.13 4.62
N ILE A 208 -4.92 -6.60 5.78
CA ILE A 208 -5.05 -5.79 7.00
C ILE A 208 -4.35 -6.51 8.14
N ALA A 209 -3.71 -5.73 9.02
CA ALA A 209 -3.19 -6.19 10.29
C ALA A 209 -3.62 -5.25 11.43
N THR A 210 -3.92 -5.81 12.60
CA THR A 210 -4.28 -5.07 13.82
C THR A 210 -3.93 -5.84 15.07
N ASN A 211 -3.76 -5.13 16.18
CA ASN A 211 -3.60 -5.73 17.51
C ASN A 211 -4.89 -5.74 18.33
N ASP A 212 -5.93 -5.06 17.88
CA ASP A 212 -7.20 -4.92 18.58
C ASP A 212 -8.20 -6.02 18.16
N GLU A 213 -8.63 -6.83 19.11
CA GLU A 213 -9.56 -7.92 18.87
C GLU A 213 -10.95 -7.42 18.43
N ALA A 214 -11.43 -6.31 19.01
CA ALA A 214 -12.76 -5.78 18.66
C ALA A 214 -12.78 -5.25 17.23
N LEU A 215 -11.73 -4.55 16.80
CA LEU A 215 -11.54 -4.12 15.42
C LEU A 215 -11.44 -5.31 14.46
N TYR A 216 -10.65 -6.33 14.84
CA TYR A 216 -10.56 -7.56 14.04
C TYR A 216 -11.92 -8.21 13.81
N GLN A 217 -12.74 -8.35 14.86
CA GLN A 217 -14.07 -8.97 14.74
C GLN A 217 -14.99 -8.16 13.82
N GLN A 218 -14.98 -6.83 13.93
CA GLN A 218 -15.76 -5.96 13.04
C GLN A 218 -15.27 -6.07 11.58
N LEU A 219 -13.97 -5.99 11.35
CA LEU A 219 -13.37 -6.13 10.02
C LEU A 219 -13.64 -7.52 9.40
N LYS A 220 -13.66 -8.58 10.23
CA LYS A 220 -14.03 -9.93 9.80
C LYS A 220 -15.51 -10.01 9.38
N ILE A 221 -16.38 -9.28 10.05
CA ILE A 221 -17.78 -9.14 9.63
C ILE A 221 -17.86 -8.43 8.28
N HIS A 222 -17.12 -7.31 8.12
CA HIS A 222 -17.08 -6.57 6.84
C HIS A 222 -16.54 -7.45 5.71
N GLN A 223 -15.44 -8.19 5.93
CA GLN A 223 -14.86 -9.12 4.94
C GLN A 223 -15.93 -10.08 4.40
N LYS A 224 -16.67 -10.75 5.28
CA LYS A 224 -17.66 -11.75 4.87
C LYS A 224 -18.98 -11.16 4.36
N ALA A 225 -19.44 -10.05 4.95
CA ALA A 225 -20.75 -9.46 4.62
C ALA A 225 -20.70 -8.62 3.34
N LEU A 226 -19.65 -7.83 3.13
CA LEU A 226 -19.40 -7.09 1.89
C LEU A 226 -18.90 -7.99 0.77
N GLY A 227 -18.41 -9.20 1.11
CA GLY A 227 -18.01 -10.21 0.14
C GLY A 227 -16.63 -9.97 -0.50
N GLY A 228 -15.84 -9.06 0.03
CA GLY A 228 -14.48 -8.73 -0.48
C GLY A 228 -13.43 -9.78 -0.13
N ILE A 229 -13.75 -11.07 -0.22
CA ILE A 229 -12.85 -12.17 0.12
C ILE A 229 -11.79 -12.40 -0.96
N LEU A 230 -10.56 -12.75 -0.55
CA LEU A 230 -9.50 -13.14 -1.48
C LEU A 230 -9.79 -14.52 -2.09
N ALA A 231 -9.54 -14.69 -3.39
CA ALA A 231 -9.65 -15.99 -4.04
C ALA A 231 -8.46 -16.89 -3.68
N VAL A 232 -8.70 -18.19 -3.72
CA VAL A 232 -7.71 -19.22 -3.30
C VAL A 232 -6.46 -19.18 -4.18
N GLU A 233 -6.62 -19.01 -5.49
CA GLU A 233 -5.52 -18.95 -6.45
C GLU A 233 -4.61 -17.76 -6.16
N GLU A 234 -5.18 -16.56 -6.04
CA GLU A 234 -4.43 -15.34 -5.72
C GLU A 234 -3.76 -15.44 -4.34
N GLY A 235 -4.46 -16.00 -3.34
CA GLY A 235 -3.88 -16.23 -2.03
C GLY A 235 -2.65 -17.14 -2.07
N TRP A 236 -2.69 -18.18 -2.87
CA TRP A 236 -1.57 -19.11 -3.04
C TRP A 236 -0.39 -18.46 -3.80
N LEU A 237 -0.67 -17.71 -4.88
CA LEU A 237 0.34 -16.95 -5.63
C LEU A 237 0.99 -15.89 -4.75
N LEU A 238 0.20 -15.15 -3.95
CA LEU A 238 0.72 -14.16 -3.01
C LEU A 238 1.68 -14.79 -2.00
N LEU A 239 1.34 -15.94 -1.40
CA LEU A 239 2.24 -16.67 -0.49
C LEU A 239 3.53 -17.12 -1.19
N ARG A 240 3.47 -17.45 -2.49
CA ARG A 240 4.65 -17.76 -3.29
C ARG A 240 5.49 -16.51 -3.50
N GLY A 241 4.89 -15.37 -3.83
CA GLY A 241 5.55 -14.07 -4.02
C GLY A 241 6.25 -13.58 -2.75
N VAL A 242 5.60 -13.71 -1.60
CA VAL A 242 6.16 -13.31 -0.29
C VAL A 242 7.53 -13.95 -0.01
N LYS A 243 7.74 -15.19 -0.41
CA LYS A 243 9.00 -15.91 -0.13
C LYS A 243 10.26 -15.24 -0.68
N THR A 244 10.13 -14.46 -1.74
CA THR A 244 11.24 -13.73 -2.35
C THR A 244 11.20 -12.21 -2.10
N MET A 245 10.23 -11.75 -1.30
CA MET A 245 10.00 -10.33 -1.09
C MET A 245 11.24 -9.61 -0.54
N GLY A 246 11.96 -10.20 0.41
CA GLY A 246 13.18 -9.60 0.96
C GLY A 246 14.23 -9.29 -0.10
N LEU A 247 14.54 -10.28 -0.96
CA LEU A 247 15.50 -10.13 -2.06
C LEU A 247 15.06 -9.10 -3.09
N ARG A 248 13.77 -9.12 -3.46
CA ARG A 248 13.19 -8.18 -4.42
C ARG A 248 13.23 -6.74 -3.87
N MET A 249 12.80 -6.53 -2.65
CA MET A 249 12.81 -5.21 -2.02
C MET A 249 14.21 -4.65 -1.89
N GLU A 250 15.19 -5.46 -1.46
CA GLU A 250 16.59 -5.03 -1.36
C GLU A 250 17.11 -4.49 -2.69
N LYS A 251 16.93 -5.24 -3.78
CA LYS A 251 17.37 -4.82 -5.11
C LYS A 251 16.58 -3.62 -5.63
N SER A 252 15.26 -3.62 -5.50
CA SER A 252 14.40 -2.52 -5.97
C SER A 252 14.65 -1.21 -5.23
N ILE A 253 14.91 -1.25 -3.92
CA ILE A 253 15.26 -0.08 -3.11
C ILE A 253 16.61 0.48 -3.53
N LEU A 254 17.62 -0.39 -3.74
CA LEU A 254 18.93 0.03 -4.24
C LEU A 254 18.79 0.70 -5.62
N ASN A 255 18.02 0.12 -6.53
CA ASN A 255 17.76 0.69 -7.84
C ASN A 255 17.06 2.05 -7.73
N ALA A 256 16.06 2.19 -6.85
CA ALA A 256 15.34 3.45 -6.66
C ALA A 256 16.25 4.56 -6.11
N GLN A 257 17.11 4.24 -5.14
CA GLN A 257 18.09 5.18 -4.60
C GLN A 257 19.05 5.66 -5.70
N THR A 258 19.63 4.72 -6.44
CA THR A 258 20.60 5.06 -7.50
C THR A 258 19.94 5.85 -8.64
N MET A 259 18.72 5.49 -9.05
CA MET A 259 17.95 6.24 -10.05
C MET A 259 17.61 7.65 -9.57
N ALA A 260 17.22 7.81 -8.31
CA ALA A 260 16.91 9.12 -7.75
C ALA A 260 18.14 10.04 -7.74
N GLU A 261 19.30 9.50 -7.35
CA GLU A 261 20.59 10.22 -7.38
C GLU A 261 21.02 10.57 -8.81
N TYR A 262 20.84 9.66 -9.76
CA TYR A 262 21.10 9.88 -11.17
C TYR A 262 20.22 10.99 -11.76
N LEU A 263 18.89 10.89 -11.52
CA LEU A 263 17.93 11.85 -12.09
C LEU A 263 18.12 13.27 -11.54
N GLN A 264 18.53 13.44 -10.28
CA GLN A 264 18.84 14.77 -9.71
C GLN A 264 19.93 15.54 -10.48
N GLN A 265 20.79 14.84 -11.22
CA GLN A 265 21.90 15.43 -11.93
C GLN A 265 21.56 15.82 -13.38
N LYS A 266 20.34 15.50 -13.84
CA LYS A 266 19.92 15.71 -15.23
C LYS A 266 19.28 17.07 -15.44
N PRO A 267 19.68 17.84 -16.45
CA PRO A 267 19.11 19.17 -16.73
C PRO A 267 17.65 19.12 -17.17
N GLN A 268 17.19 17.98 -17.67
CA GLN A 268 15.78 17.75 -18.06
C GLN A 268 14.87 17.53 -16.86
N ILE A 269 15.41 17.34 -15.64
CA ILE A 269 14.68 17.06 -14.41
C ILE A 269 14.62 18.31 -13.54
N LYS A 270 13.42 18.80 -13.25
CA LYS A 270 13.18 19.95 -12.36
C LYS A 270 13.30 19.56 -10.89
N GLN A 271 12.71 18.41 -10.54
CA GLN A 271 12.59 17.96 -9.16
C GLN A 271 12.53 16.44 -9.11
N VAL A 272 13.17 15.84 -8.11
CA VAL A 272 13.02 14.43 -7.75
C VAL A 272 12.37 14.33 -6.38
N TYR A 273 11.34 13.50 -6.28
CA TYR A 273 10.64 13.17 -5.04
C TYR A 273 11.02 11.74 -4.67
N TYR A 274 11.85 11.59 -3.66
CA TYR A 274 12.24 10.28 -3.13
C TYR A 274 12.68 10.39 -1.67
N PRO A 275 12.04 9.69 -0.74
CA PRO A 275 12.30 9.84 0.70
C PRO A 275 13.71 9.45 1.15
N GLY A 276 14.46 8.72 0.33
CA GLY A 276 15.86 8.38 0.56
C GLY A 276 16.86 9.49 0.27
N LEU A 277 16.44 10.59 -0.37
CA LEU A 277 17.31 11.73 -0.67
C LEU A 277 17.26 12.79 0.44
N ALA A 278 18.41 13.30 0.88
CA ALA A 278 18.49 14.36 1.89
C ALA A 278 17.78 15.67 1.46
N THR A 279 17.58 15.86 0.16
CA THR A 279 16.87 17.01 -0.42
C THR A 279 15.35 16.86 -0.37
N HIS A 280 14.82 15.66 -0.02
CA HIS A 280 13.40 15.40 0.02
C HIS A 280 12.76 16.10 1.23
N ARG A 281 11.61 16.78 0.98
CA ARG A 281 10.83 17.38 2.06
C ARG A 281 10.29 16.27 2.98
N GLY A 282 10.65 16.30 4.26
CA GLY A 282 10.28 15.26 5.23
C GLY A 282 11.33 14.15 5.38
N TYR A 283 12.52 14.29 4.76
CA TYR A 283 13.61 13.33 4.90
C TYR A 283 13.92 12.94 6.35
N GLU A 284 14.10 13.92 7.23
CA GLU A 284 14.44 13.67 8.64
C GLU A 284 13.33 12.90 9.39
N THR A 285 12.06 13.20 9.10
CA THR A 285 10.90 12.49 9.65
C THR A 285 10.88 11.05 9.13
N HIS A 286 11.10 10.89 7.82
CA HIS A 286 11.14 9.57 7.21
C HIS A 286 12.24 8.69 7.80
N GLN A 287 13.46 9.22 7.97
CA GLN A 287 14.60 8.50 8.56
C GLN A 287 14.34 8.02 10.00
N LYS A 288 13.43 8.65 10.74
CA LYS A 288 13.07 8.24 12.11
C LYS A 288 12.07 7.08 12.14
N GLN A 289 11.18 7.01 11.15
CA GLN A 289 10.05 6.07 11.15
C GLN A 289 10.17 4.95 10.12
N ALA A 290 11.12 5.04 9.19
CA ALA A 290 11.33 4.06 8.12
C ALA A 290 12.80 3.65 8.01
N LYS A 291 13.04 2.44 7.50
CA LYS A 291 14.38 1.84 7.39
C LYS A 291 15.12 2.21 6.10
N ASN A 292 14.40 2.71 5.09
CA ASN A 292 14.91 3.02 3.75
C ASN A 292 13.93 3.94 3.00
N GLY A 293 14.29 4.39 1.80
CA GLY A 293 13.46 5.29 0.98
C GLY A 293 12.33 4.62 0.20
N GLY A 294 12.20 3.29 0.29
CA GLY A 294 11.26 2.53 -0.55
C GLY A 294 11.76 2.33 -1.98
N ALA A 295 10.92 1.72 -2.82
CA ALA A 295 11.26 1.37 -4.20
C ALA A 295 10.47 2.17 -5.25
N VAL A 296 9.81 3.26 -4.84
CA VAL A 296 9.09 4.18 -5.73
C VAL A 296 9.71 5.56 -5.62
N LEU A 297 9.91 6.21 -6.75
CA LEU A 297 10.26 7.62 -6.83
C LEU A 297 9.36 8.33 -7.83
N SER A 298 9.22 9.63 -7.69
CA SER A 298 8.61 10.49 -8.71
C SER A 298 9.56 11.60 -9.07
N PHE A 299 9.42 12.12 -10.28
CA PHE A 299 10.24 13.24 -10.74
C PHE A 299 9.45 14.11 -11.71
N GLU A 300 9.76 15.38 -11.74
CA GLU A 300 9.15 16.34 -12.62
C GLU A 300 10.08 16.69 -13.76
N LEU A 301 9.62 16.50 -14.99
CA LEU A 301 10.35 16.85 -16.20
C LEU A 301 10.26 18.36 -16.51
N ALA A 302 11.22 18.88 -17.27
CA ALA A 302 11.29 20.29 -17.60
C ALA A 302 10.15 20.76 -18.54
N SER A 303 9.57 19.87 -19.35
CA SER A 303 8.48 20.16 -20.26
C SER A 303 7.69 18.90 -20.61
N GLU A 304 6.49 19.06 -21.19
CA GLU A 304 5.70 17.96 -21.73
C GLU A 304 6.39 17.28 -22.93
N GLU A 305 7.22 18.01 -23.67
CA GLU A 305 8.04 17.42 -24.74
C GLU A 305 9.02 16.37 -24.19
N HIS A 306 9.68 16.64 -23.06
CA HIS A 306 10.53 15.64 -22.42
C HIS A 306 9.71 14.45 -21.88
N VAL A 307 8.44 14.65 -21.49
CA VAL A 307 7.56 13.53 -21.14
C VAL A 307 7.32 12.63 -22.35
N HIS A 308 6.95 13.23 -23.51
CA HIS A 308 6.77 12.46 -24.73
C HIS A 308 8.04 11.70 -25.14
N GLN A 309 9.19 12.39 -25.13
CA GLN A 309 10.49 11.76 -25.43
C GLN A 309 10.76 10.57 -24.52
N LEU A 310 10.59 10.72 -23.20
CA LEU A 310 10.83 9.66 -22.24
C LEU A 310 9.91 8.46 -22.51
N PHE A 311 8.60 8.68 -22.67
CA PHE A 311 7.64 7.58 -22.83
C PHE A 311 7.72 6.90 -24.19
N GLU A 312 8.15 7.59 -25.25
CA GLU A 312 8.31 7.04 -26.59
C GLU A 312 9.62 6.24 -26.76
N ASN A 313 10.68 6.64 -26.06
CA ASN A 313 12.01 6.09 -26.29
C ASN A 313 12.50 5.13 -25.18
N CYS A 314 11.90 5.18 -23.96
CA CYS A 314 12.24 4.25 -22.89
C CYS A 314 11.77 2.83 -23.24
N GLN A 315 12.65 1.83 -23.12
CA GLN A 315 12.39 0.47 -23.61
C GLN A 315 12.25 -0.57 -22.49
N LEU A 316 12.89 -0.36 -21.34
CA LEU A 316 12.92 -1.34 -20.26
C LEU A 316 11.72 -1.22 -19.33
N PRO A 317 11.36 -0.06 -18.77
CA PRO A 317 10.21 0.05 -17.89
C PRO A 317 8.91 -0.21 -18.63
N ILE A 318 8.03 -0.97 -17.99
CA ILE A 318 6.67 -1.15 -18.50
C ILE A 318 5.88 0.15 -18.30
N VAL A 319 5.35 0.70 -19.37
CA VAL A 319 4.43 1.85 -19.29
C VAL A 319 3.06 1.35 -18.88
N ALA A 320 2.72 1.50 -17.60
CA ALA A 320 1.47 0.98 -17.04
C ALA A 320 1.03 1.73 -15.78
N VAL A 321 -0.23 1.52 -15.41
CA VAL A 321 -0.71 1.79 -14.05
C VAL A 321 -0.15 0.73 -13.09
N SER A 322 -0.28 0.97 -11.79
CA SER A 322 0.24 0.09 -10.73
C SER A 322 1.71 0.35 -10.39
N LEU A 323 2.29 -0.52 -9.59
CA LEU A 323 3.67 -0.45 -9.08
C LEU A 323 4.04 -1.78 -8.38
N GLY A 324 5.31 -1.95 -8.05
CA GLY A 324 5.76 -3.00 -7.14
C GLY A 324 5.95 -4.36 -7.78
N GLY A 325 6.06 -4.41 -9.13
CA GLY A 325 6.47 -5.61 -9.88
C GLY A 325 7.97 -5.87 -9.77
N VAL A 326 8.40 -7.02 -10.30
CA VAL A 326 9.82 -7.32 -10.53
C VAL A 326 10.37 -6.50 -11.69
N GLU A 327 9.52 -6.12 -12.65
CA GLU A 327 9.84 -5.17 -13.69
C GLU A 327 9.63 -3.74 -13.20
N SER A 328 10.46 -2.80 -13.66
CA SER A 328 10.25 -1.37 -13.47
C SER A 328 8.98 -0.91 -14.19
N ILE A 329 8.18 -0.07 -13.53
CA ILE A 329 6.92 0.46 -14.08
C ILE A 329 6.99 1.98 -14.11
N LEU A 330 6.86 2.54 -15.32
CA LEU A 330 6.81 3.97 -15.60
C LEU A 330 5.36 4.41 -15.76
N SER A 331 4.95 5.41 -15.01
CA SER A 331 3.57 5.93 -15.02
C SER A 331 3.55 7.45 -15.15
N LEU A 332 2.52 7.96 -15.85
CA LEU A 332 2.19 9.38 -15.85
C LEU A 332 0.93 9.58 -15.00
N PRO A 333 1.04 9.96 -13.71
CA PRO A 333 -0.10 10.07 -12.80
C PRO A 333 -1.23 10.94 -13.35
N TRP A 334 -0.88 12.02 -14.06
CA TRP A 334 -1.80 12.94 -14.68
C TRP A 334 -2.85 12.25 -15.58
N CYS A 335 -2.43 11.32 -16.44
CA CYS A 335 -3.30 10.62 -17.39
C CYS A 335 -3.72 9.22 -16.94
N MET A 336 -3.15 8.71 -15.81
CA MET A 336 -3.33 7.35 -15.35
C MET A 336 -4.02 7.30 -13.98
N SER A 337 -3.26 7.23 -12.90
CA SER A 337 -3.80 6.97 -11.55
C SER A 337 -4.69 8.10 -11.00
N HIS A 338 -4.58 9.32 -11.51
CA HIS A 338 -5.35 10.48 -11.09
C HIS A 338 -6.26 11.03 -12.21
N ALA A 339 -6.38 10.33 -13.32
CA ALA A 339 -7.17 10.78 -14.50
C ALA A 339 -8.65 11.00 -14.20
N SER A 340 -9.22 10.30 -13.22
CA SER A 340 -10.62 10.46 -12.80
C SER A 340 -10.89 11.72 -11.97
N MET A 341 -9.82 12.39 -11.48
CA MET A 341 -9.95 13.61 -10.69
C MET A 341 -10.05 14.85 -11.60
N PRO A 342 -10.81 15.88 -11.20
CA PRO A 342 -10.80 17.17 -11.91
C PRO A 342 -9.39 17.74 -12.02
N GLU A 343 -9.09 18.41 -13.14
CA GLU A 343 -7.77 18.99 -13.42
C GLU A 343 -7.32 19.96 -12.31
N GLU A 344 -8.23 20.81 -11.86
CA GLU A 344 -7.97 21.78 -10.79
C GLU A 344 -7.52 21.08 -9.48
N GLU A 345 -8.13 19.95 -9.14
CA GLU A 345 -7.78 19.18 -7.96
C GLU A 345 -6.41 18.49 -8.12
N ARG A 346 -6.12 17.93 -9.31
CA ARG A 346 -4.79 17.38 -9.61
C ARG A 346 -3.70 18.42 -9.42
N LEU A 347 -3.89 19.62 -9.95
CA LEU A 347 -2.93 20.73 -9.83
C LEU A 347 -2.77 21.19 -8.37
N LYS A 348 -3.85 21.27 -7.59
CA LYS A 348 -3.80 21.58 -6.14
C LYS A 348 -3.01 20.55 -5.36
N MET A 349 -3.06 19.28 -5.77
CA MET A 349 -2.29 18.20 -5.19
C MET A 349 -0.83 18.18 -5.65
N GLY A 350 -0.45 19.00 -6.64
CA GLY A 350 0.89 19.00 -7.25
C GLY A 350 1.08 17.91 -8.31
N VAL A 351 0.02 17.28 -8.75
CA VAL A 351 0.06 16.32 -9.87
C VAL A 351 -0.03 17.12 -11.16
N THR A 352 1.12 17.33 -11.80
CA THR A 352 1.27 18.11 -13.04
C THR A 352 1.33 17.21 -14.29
N PRO A 353 1.12 17.74 -15.51
CA PRO A 353 1.33 16.98 -16.74
C PRO A 353 2.75 16.48 -16.94
N THR A 354 3.73 17.05 -16.22
CA THR A 354 5.15 16.70 -16.32
C THR A 354 5.64 15.80 -15.17
N LEU A 355 4.75 15.43 -14.23
CA LEU A 355 5.08 14.53 -13.12
C LEU A 355 5.06 13.08 -13.58
N VAL A 356 6.20 12.42 -13.50
CA VAL A 356 6.39 10.99 -13.80
C VAL A 356 6.65 10.21 -12.51
N ARG A 357 6.11 9.00 -12.41
CA ARG A 357 6.39 8.08 -11.30
C ARG A 357 7.06 6.82 -11.84
N LEU A 358 8.17 6.44 -11.22
CA LEU A 358 8.89 5.20 -11.47
C LEU A 358 8.81 4.29 -10.24
N SER A 359 8.27 3.09 -10.43
CA SER A 359 8.41 1.98 -9.49
C SER A 359 9.58 1.13 -9.97
N CYS A 360 10.68 1.12 -9.24
CA CYS A 360 11.87 0.37 -9.63
C CYS A 360 11.70 -1.12 -9.39
N GLY A 361 12.00 -1.90 -10.41
CA GLY A 361 12.10 -3.35 -10.38
C GLY A 361 13.49 -3.84 -9.97
N ILE A 362 13.80 -5.06 -10.38
CA ILE A 362 15.04 -5.75 -10.00
C ILE A 362 16.06 -5.87 -11.14
N GLU A 363 15.90 -5.09 -12.21
CA GLU A 363 16.82 -5.03 -13.34
C GLU A 363 18.22 -4.60 -12.90
N ASP A 364 19.20 -4.80 -13.74
CA ASP A 364 20.51 -4.22 -13.52
C ASP A 364 20.43 -2.69 -13.68
N ILE A 365 20.94 -1.98 -12.68
CA ILE A 365 20.76 -0.53 -12.59
C ILE A 365 21.45 0.22 -13.72
N GLU A 366 22.56 -0.31 -14.20
CA GLU A 366 23.31 0.25 -15.33
C GLU A 366 22.49 0.25 -16.61
N ASP A 367 21.70 -0.81 -16.83
CA ASP A 367 20.79 -0.90 -17.99
C ASP A 367 19.64 0.08 -17.88
N LEU A 368 19.00 0.21 -16.70
CA LEU A 368 17.98 1.22 -16.46
C LEU A 368 18.50 2.64 -16.68
N ILE A 369 19.70 2.96 -16.18
CA ILE A 369 20.32 4.26 -16.37
C ILE A 369 20.60 4.50 -17.86
N ALA A 370 21.16 3.53 -18.57
CA ALA A 370 21.44 3.65 -20.00
C ALA A 370 20.17 3.88 -20.83
N ASP A 371 19.08 3.20 -20.46
CA ASP A 371 17.77 3.36 -21.12
C ASP A 371 17.19 4.77 -20.90
N PHE A 372 17.23 5.28 -19.66
CA PHE A 372 16.80 6.65 -19.36
C PHE A 372 17.71 7.70 -20.03
N GLU A 373 19.03 7.46 -20.07
CA GLU A 373 19.99 8.36 -20.73
C GLU A 373 19.67 8.54 -22.22
N GLN A 374 19.46 7.43 -22.95
CA GLN A 374 19.14 7.50 -24.37
C GLN A 374 17.76 8.11 -24.61
N ALA A 375 16.78 7.81 -23.74
CA ALA A 375 15.42 8.34 -23.86
C ALA A 375 15.32 9.85 -23.61
N LEU A 376 16.15 10.40 -22.74
CA LEU A 376 16.18 11.83 -22.43
C LEU A 376 17.08 12.67 -23.36
N GLN A 377 17.93 12.03 -24.17
CA GLN A 377 18.80 12.69 -25.15
C GLN A 377 18.22 12.75 -26.57
N SER A 378 17.18 11.94 -26.83
CA SER A 378 16.51 11.85 -28.13
C SER A 378 15.60 13.06 -28.36
#